data_7add3ae53795417b427a1eb486df3a44
#
_entry.id   7add3ae53795417b427a1eb486df3a44
#
_cell.length_a   1.000
_cell.length_b   1.000
_cell.length_c   1.000
_cell.angle_alpha   90.00
_cell.angle_beta   90.00
_cell.angle_gamma   90.00
#
_symmetry.space_group_name_H-M   'P 1'
#
loop_
_entity.id
_entity.type
_entity.pdbx_description
1 polymer ?
#
loop_
_entity_poly.entity_id
_entity_poly.type
_entity_poly.pdbx_seq_one_letter_code
_entity_poly.pdbx_strand_id
1 'polypeptide(L)'
;MDFNAVNKTELFAKEIMDTYDESHSFSHALRVKCLATKIAISENLNDTEIFEVILASLVHDICDKKYANGENQETKLRGFFENILDTYTINKIVYMACNVSLSKEIEMNGANTKFICYNLNKQLDCIRDADRIESLGSIGISRYFTYGIINRNSNIDTIIKNIEHRTTILMQHIKTEMGKKISQDKYKIIKMFIEDYYTTIHNYHNY
;
A
#
# COMPACT_ATOMS: atom_id res chain seq x y z
N MET A 1 18.41 12.02 9.12
CA MET A 1 17.90 11.22 7.96
C MET A 1 19.02 10.99 6.97
N ASP A 2 19.29 9.77 6.57
CA ASP A 2 20.30 9.44 5.53
C ASP A 2 19.66 9.54 4.14
N PHE A 3 19.87 10.67 3.48
CA PHE A 3 19.34 10.92 2.12
C PHE A 3 19.95 10.01 1.07
N ASN A 4 21.19 9.53 1.27
CA ASN A 4 21.84 8.62 0.34
C ASN A 4 21.17 7.24 0.37
N ALA A 5 20.81 6.72 1.54
CA ALA A 5 20.04 5.50 1.68
C ALA A 5 18.67 5.61 1.04
N VAL A 6 17.96 6.76 1.22
CA VAL A 6 16.65 6.99 0.58
C VAL A 6 16.78 6.98 -0.94
N ASN A 7 17.75 7.71 -1.52
CA ASN A 7 17.97 7.77 -2.97
C ASN A 7 18.30 6.40 -3.56
N LYS A 8 19.17 5.63 -2.91
CA LYS A 8 19.49 4.25 -3.34
C LYS A 8 18.24 3.36 -3.32
N THR A 9 17.41 3.49 -2.29
CA THR A 9 16.17 2.71 -2.18
C THR A 9 15.15 3.11 -3.25
N GLU A 10 15.03 4.39 -3.58
CA GLU A 10 14.18 4.86 -4.67
C GLU A 10 14.63 4.30 -6.03
N LEU A 11 15.93 4.34 -6.32
CA LEU A 11 16.47 3.78 -7.56
C LEU A 11 16.23 2.26 -7.65
N PHE A 12 16.50 1.54 -6.57
CA PHE A 12 16.25 0.10 -6.50
C PHE A 12 14.76 -0.26 -6.68
N ALA A 13 13.88 0.46 -6.00
CA ALA A 13 12.44 0.24 -6.13
C ALA A 13 11.96 0.57 -7.56
N LYS A 14 12.47 1.67 -8.14
CA LYS A 14 12.16 2.09 -9.50
C LYS A 14 12.57 1.03 -10.53
N GLU A 15 13.80 0.54 -10.46
CA GLU A 15 14.31 -0.47 -11.39
C GLU A 15 13.41 -1.72 -11.45
N ILE A 16 12.90 -2.15 -10.30
CA ILE A 16 12.04 -3.34 -10.21
C ILE A 16 10.60 -3.01 -10.61
N MET A 17 10.02 -1.96 -10.03
CA MET A 17 8.59 -1.66 -10.18
C MET A 17 8.23 -1.01 -11.52
N ASP A 18 9.18 -0.46 -12.27
CA ASP A 18 8.96 -0.03 -13.66
C ASP A 18 8.69 -1.21 -14.62
N THR A 19 8.92 -2.46 -14.17
CA THR A 19 8.53 -3.66 -14.91
C THR A 19 7.09 -4.11 -14.62
N TYR A 20 6.42 -3.51 -13.63
CA TYR A 20 5.04 -3.83 -13.25
C TYR A 20 4.05 -3.00 -14.07
N ASP A 21 2.78 -3.40 -14.06
CA ASP A 21 1.73 -2.56 -14.65
C ASP A 21 1.47 -1.30 -13.79
N GLU A 22 0.77 -0.31 -14.37
CA GLU A 22 0.51 0.98 -13.71
C GLU A 22 -0.25 0.88 -12.38
N SER A 23 -0.91 -0.24 -12.10
CA SER A 23 -1.58 -0.43 -10.80
C SER A 23 -0.62 -0.61 -9.63
N HIS A 24 0.63 -1.05 -9.91
CA HIS A 24 1.70 -1.28 -8.92
C HIS A 24 3.05 -0.69 -9.37
N SER A 25 3.03 0.34 -10.21
CA SER A 25 4.23 1.02 -10.72
C SER A 25 4.98 1.76 -9.59
N PHE A 26 6.22 2.16 -9.86
CA PHE A 26 7.02 2.97 -8.94
C PHE A 26 6.31 4.25 -8.48
N SER A 27 5.46 4.85 -9.34
CA SER A 27 4.64 6.01 -8.94
C SER A 27 3.74 5.72 -7.75
N HIS A 28 3.20 4.49 -7.62
CA HIS A 28 2.45 4.07 -6.46
C HIS A 28 3.32 4.09 -5.19
N ALA A 29 4.49 3.47 -5.22
CA ALA A 29 5.40 3.45 -4.07
C ALA A 29 5.80 4.87 -3.62
N LEU A 30 6.02 5.79 -4.55
CA LEU A 30 6.29 7.21 -4.23
C LEU A 30 5.12 7.88 -3.52
N ARG A 31 3.88 7.67 -3.99
CA ARG A 31 2.69 8.25 -3.34
C ARG A 31 2.46 7.65 -1.96
N VAL A 32 2.65 6.32 -1.81
CA VAL A 32 2.61 5.66 -0.49
C VAL A 32 3.66 6.23 0.44
N LYS A 33 4.93 6.37 -0.01
CA LYS A 33 6.00 7.00 0.76
C LYS A 33 5.61 8.40 1.25
N CYS A 34 5.14 9.26 0.35
CA CYS A 34 4.76 10.63 0.69
C CYS A 34 3.62 10.68 1.71
N LEU A 35 2.60 9.84 1.54
CA LEU A 35 1.46 9.80 2.43
C LEU A 35 1.80 9.17 3.78
N ALA A 36 2.55 8.05 3.80
CA ALA A 36 3.02 7.41 5.03
C ALA A 36 3.89 8.35 5.87
N THR A 37 4.80 9.11 5.22
CA THR A 37 5.61 10.13 5.89
C THR A 37 4.73 11.21 6.53
N LYS A 38 3.72 11.71 5.81
CA LYS A 38 2.79 12.71 6.34
C LYS A 38 2.00 12.17 7.54
N ILE A 39 1.53 10.95 7.47
CA ILE A 39 0.83 10.28 8.57
C ILE A 39 1.80 10.09 9.76
N ALA A 40 3.02 9.60 9.53
CA ALA A 40 4.03 9.38 10.55
C ALA A 40 4.37 10.66 11.34
N ILE A 41 4.51 11.79 10.64
CA ILE A 41 4.71 13.10 11.28
C ILE A 41 3.50 13.46 12.16
N SER A 42 2.28 13.25 11.67
CA SER A 42 1.04 13.52 12.42
C SER A 42 0.87 12.62 13.65
N GLU A 43 1.41 11.41 13.61
CA GLU A 43 1.43 10.46 14.72
C GLU A 43 2.60 10.73 15.71
N ASN A 44 3.37 11.81 15.50
CA ASN A 44 4.51 12.20 16.31
C ASN A 44 5.63 11.14 16.39
N LEU A 45 5.91 10.45 15.28
CA LEU A 45 7.06 9.59 15.16
C LEU A 45 8.34 10.44 15.12
N ASN A 46 9.44 9.92 15.71
CA ASN A 46 10.73 10.61 15.66
C ASN A 46 11.41 10.45 14.30
N ASP A 47 12.49 11.21 14.07
CA ASP A 47 13.21 11.23 12.78
C ASP A 47 13.72 9.86 12.32
N THR A 48 14.13 9.00 13.26
CA THR A 48 14.58 7.63 12.95
C THR A 48 13.40 6.75 12.51
N GLU A 49 12.30 6.83 13.23
CA GLU A 49 11.08 6.10 12.90
C GLU A 49 10.49 6.54 11.55
N ILE A 50 10.51 7.86 11.27
CA ILE A 50 10.08 8.40 9.97
C ILE A 50 11.00 7.89 8.85
N PHE A 51 12.30 7.85 9.07
CA PHE A 51 13.26 7.31 8.09
C PHE A 51 12.97 5.83 7.77
N GLU A 52 12.70 5.01 8.79
CA GLU A 52 12.31 3.61 8.63
C GLU A 52 10.99 3.44 7.86
N VAL A 53 9.99 4.29 8.15
CA VAL A 53 8.71 4.35 7.41
C VAL A 53 8.94 4.69 5.94
N ILE A 54 9.79 5.66 5.63
CA ILE A 54 10.13 6.04 4.26
C ILE A 54 10.70 4.86 3.48
N LEU A 55 11.73 4.19 4.04
CA LEU A 55 12.39 3.08 3.36
C LEU A 55 11.44 1.88 3.19
N ALA A 56 10.70 1.51 4.23
CA ALA A 56 9.75 0.40 4.16
C ALA A 56 8.61 0.68 3.16
N SER A 57 8.12 1.92 3.08
CA SER A 57 7.08 2.33 2.12
C SER A 57 7.55 2.22 0.67
N LEU A 58 8.81 2.55 0.38
CA LEU A 58 9.35 2.46 -0.98
C LEU A 58 9.45 1.03 -1.50
N VAL A 59 9.61 0.05 -0.61
CA VAL A 59 9.90 -1.33 -1.00
C VAL A 59 8.79 -2.32 -0.64
N HIS A 60 7.64 -1.84 -0.16
CA HIS A 60 6.58 -2.71 0.37
C HIS A 60 5.97 -3.66 -0.68
N ASP A 61 5.91 -3.24 -1.94
CA ASP A 61 5.35 -4.00 -3.06
C ASP A 61 6.42 -4.70 -3.93
N ILE A 62 7.72 -4.57 -3.58
CA ILE A 62 8.77 -5.34 -4.26
C ILE A 62 8.51 -6.83 -4.03
N CYS A 63 8.52 -7.63 -5.09
CA CYS A 63 8.18 -9.05 -5.07
C CYS A 63 6.76 -9.33 -4.52
N ASP A 64 5.78 -8.43 -4.75
CA ASP A 64 4.38 -8.81 -4.52
C ASP A 64 4.08 -10.11 -5.27
N LYS A 65 3.29 -10.99 -4.66
CA LYS A 65 2.97 -12.33 -5.18
C LYS A 65 2.50 -12.33 -6.64
N LYS A 66 1.95 -11.22 -7.12
CA LYS A 66 1.47 -11.04 -8.51
C LYS A 66 2.59 -10.90 -9.52
N TYR A 67 3.78 -10.41 -9.09
CA TYR A 67 4.90 -10.08 -9.97
C TYR A 67 6.20 -10.80 -9.56
N ALA A 68 6.20 -11.55 -8.47
CA ALA A 68 7.41 -12.07 -7.81
C ALA A 68 8.16 -13.16 -8.59
N ASN A 69 7.55 -13.80 -9.61
CA ASN A 69 8.17 -14.89 -10.38
C ASN A 69 8.92 -15.94 -9.52
N GLY A 70 8.44 -16.18 -8.29
CA GLY A 70 9.08 -17.08 -7.33
C GLY A 70 10.14 -16.45 -6.44
N GLU A 71 10.46 -15.17 -6.60
CA GLU A 71 11.40 -14.46 -5.72
C GLU A 71 10.78 -14.21 -4.33
N ASN A 72 11.61 -14.30 -3.28
CA ASN A 72 11.21 -14.02 -1.91
C ASN A 72 11.52 -12.56 -1.57
N GLN A 73 10.50 -11.80 -1.19
CA GLN A 73 10.60 -10.39 -0.83
C GLN A 73 11.64 -10.15 0.29
N GLU A 74 11.56 -10.92 1.37
CA GLU A 74 12.47 -10.76 2.52
C GLU A 74 13.93 -10.94 2.11
N THR A 75 14.23 -12.01 1.38
CA THR A 75 15.59 -12.30 0.91
C THR A 75 16.13 -11.19 0.02
N LYS A 76 15.31 -10.70 -0.92
CA LYS A 76 15.70 -9.64 -1.86
C LYS A 76 15.97 -8.32 -1.14
N LEU A 77 15.11 -7.94 -0.19
CA LEU A 77 15.28 -6.72 0.58
C LEU A 77 16.50 -6.78 1.51
N ARG A 78 16.73 -7.93 2.18
CA ARG A 78 17.94 -8.11 3.01
C ARG A 78 19.21 -7.94 2.20
N GLY A 79 19.32 -8.60 1.05
CA GLY A 79 20.49 -8.48 0.16
C GLY A 79 20.71 -7.04 -0.33
N PHE A 80 19.65 -6.30 -0.62
CA PHE A 80 19.78 -4.90 -1.01
C PHE A 80 20.29 -4.01 0.12
N PHE A 81 19.75 -4.16 1.34
CA PHE A 81 20.08 -3.28 2.46
C PHE A 81 21.40 -3.65 3.18
N GLU A 82 21.95 -4.86 2.97
CA GLU A 82 23.12 -5.39 3.69
C GLU A 82 24.33 -4.45 3.71
N ASN A 83 24.57 -3.73 2.60
CA ASN A 83 25.69 -2.79 2.47
C ASN A 83 25.26 -1.31 2.64
N ILE A 84 24.06 -1.06 3.14
CA ILE A 84 23.50 0.30 3.28
C ILE A 84 23.18 0.63 4.73
N LEU A 85 22.69 -0.34 5.48
CA LEU A 85 22.15 -0.16 6.84
C LEU A 85 22.71 -1.22 7.80
N ASP A 86 22.60 -0.95 9.09
CA ASP A 86 22.88 -1.95 10.12
C ASP A 86 21.79 -3.02 10.21
N THR A 87 22.17 -4.20 10.72
CA THR A 87 21.28 -5.38 10.80
C THR A 87 19.99 -5.11 11.59
N TYR A 88 20.03 -4.30 12.64
CA TYR A 88 18.85 -3.98 13.44
C TYR A 88 17.84 -3.18 12.64
N THR A 89 18.28 -2.14 11.94
CA THR A 89 17.46 -1.30 11.05
C THR A 89 16.92 -2.12 9.87
N ILE A 90 17.74 -2.99 9.25
CA ILE A 90 17.30 -3.90 8.18
C ILE A 90 16.13 -4.78 8.66
N ASN A 91 16.25 -5.39 9.84
CA ASN A 91 15.21 -6.26 10.38
C ASN A 91 13.87 -5.52 10.53
N LYS A 92 13.90 -4.27 10.99
CA LYS A 92 12.69 -3.44 11.15
C LYS A 92 12.05 -3.10 9.81
N ILE A 93 12.84 -2.61 8.85
CA ILE A 93 12.36 -2.21 7.52
C ILE A 93 11.78 -3.41 6.78
N VAL A 94 12.51 -4.52 6.74
CA VAL A 94 12.06 -5.76 6.06
C VAL A 94 10.79 -6.31 6.71
N TYR A 95 10.74 -6.33 8.05
CA TYR A 95 9.53 -6.74 8.75
C TYR A 95 8.33 -5.86 8.35
N MET A 96 8.47 -4.54 8.37
CA MET A 96 7.38 -3.63 7.99
C MET A 96 6.97 -3.83 6.53
N ALA A 97 7.92 -3.79 5.59
CA ALA A 97 7.64 -3.94 4.17
C ALA A 97 6.90 -5.25 3.85
N CYS A 98 7.32 -6.36 4.48
CA CYS A 98 6.70 -7.65 4.30
C CYS A 98 5.31 -7.80 4.93
N ASN A 99 4.85 -6.88 5.77
CA ASN A 99 3.60 -7.00 6.53
C ASN A 99 2.60 -5.85 6.29
N VAL A 100 2.73 -5.12 5.18
CA VAL A 100 1.82 -4.01 4.83
C VAL A 100 0.46 -4.54 4.39
N SER A 101 0.40 -5.59 3.57
CA SER A 101 -0.84 -6.02 2.92
C SER A 101 -1.94 -6.41 3.91
N LEU A 102 -3.20 -6.08 3.57
CA LEU A 102 -4.36 -6.38 4.40
C LEU A 102 -4.54 -7.89 4.65
N SER A 103 -4.25 -8.74 3.66
CA SER A 103 -4.32 -10.19 3.82
C SER A 103 -3.37 -10.70 4.91
N LYS A 104 -2.13 -10.21 4.91
CA LYS A 104 -1.17 -10.55 5.97
C LYS A 104 -1.59 -10.05 7.33
N GLU A 105 -2.16 -8.85 7.41
CA GLU A 105 -2.68 -8.34 8.69
C GLU A 105 -3.80 -9.22 9.23
N ILE A 106 -4.74 -9.66 8.40
CA ILE A 106 -5.83 -10.55 8.81
C ILE A 106 -5.28 -11.90 9.27
N GLU A 107 -4.31 -12.46 8.53
CA GLU A 107 -3.60 -13.70 8.91
C GLU A 107 -2.90 -13.56 10.26
N MET A 108 -2.21 -12.44 10.50
CA MET A 108 -1.51 -12.17 11.76
C MET A 108 -2.46 -12.01 12.95
N ASN A 109 -3.62 -11.38 12.77
CA ASN A 109 -4.62 -11.23 13.82
C ASN A 109 -5.28 -12.57 14.20
N GLY A 110 -5.34 -13.52 13.27
CA GLY A 110 -5.81 -14.89 13.50
C GLY A 110 -4.74 -15.86 14.06
N ALA A 111 -3.47 -15.53 13.89
CA ALA A 111 -2.35 -16.31 14.39
C ALA A 111 -1.85 -15.74 15.72
N ASN A 112 -1.63 -16.61 16.70
CA ASN A 112 -1.06 -16.27 18.02
C ASN A 112 0.45 -15.94 17.86
N THR A 113 0.76 -14.89 17.06
CA THR A 113 2.14 -14.52 16.72
C THR A 113 2.82 -13.82 17.88
N LYS A 114 3.46 -14.61 18.74
CA LYS A 114 4.27 -14.18 19.90
C LYS A 114 5.65 -13.58 19.55
N PHE A 115 5.92 -13.23 18.30
CA PHE A 115 7.26 -12.81 17.86
C PHE A 115 7.27 -11.42 17.21
N ILE A 116 6.97 -10.38 17.99
CA ILE A 116 7.35 -9.02 17.59
C ILE A 116 8.27 -8.46 18.66
N CYS A 117 9.58 -8.66 18.49
CA CYS A 117 10.62 -8.05 19.32
C CYS A 117 10.72 -6.53 19.11
N TYR A 118 10.01 -5.96 18.15
CA TYR A 118 10.03 -4.55 17.79
C TYR A 118 8.65 -3.95 18.01
N ASN A 119 8.56 -2.86 18.75
CA ASN A 119 7.30 -2.11 18.90
C ASN A 119 7.06 -1.24 17.66
N LEU A 120 6.77 -1.86 16.51
CA LEU A 120 6.63 -1.21 15.21
C LEU A 120 5.17 -0.91 14.82
N ASN A 121 4.22 -1.09 15.71
CA ASN A 121 2.79 -0.99 15.38
C ASN A 121 2.45 0.38 14.78
N LYS A 122 2.90 1.48 15.36
CA LYS A 122 2.63 2.83 14.84
C LYS A 122 3.22 3.06 13.45
N GLN A 123 4.49 2.70 13.25
CA GLN A 123 5.18 2.84 11.97
C GLN A 123 4.48 2.01 10.88
N LEU A 124 4.18 0.76 11.19
CA LEU A 124 3.50 -0.16 10.27
C LEU A 124 2.07 0.31 9.94
N ASP A 125 1.34 0.84 10.91
CA ASP A 125 0.00 1.40 10.70
C ASP A 125 0.03 2.63 9.81
N CYS A 126 1.07 3.49 9.89
CA CYS A 126 1.25 4.61 8.97
C CYS A 126 1.41 4.14 7.50
N ILE A 127 2.21 3.08 7.28
CA ILE A 127 2.43 2.52 5.94
C ILE A 127 1.16 1.83 5.42
N ARG A 128 0.52 1.02 6.26
CA ARG A 128 -0.73 0.32 5.93
C ARG A 128 -1.84 1.27 5.54
N ASP A 129 -2.02 2.34 6.31
CA ASP A 129 -3.03 3.35 6.01
C ASP A 129 -2.73 4.08 4.71
N ALA A 130 -1.47 4.43 4.47
CA ALA A 130 -1.06 5.07 3.22
C ALA A 130 -1.34 4.20 1.99
N ASP A 131 -0.98 2.91 2.03
CA ASP A 131 -1.25 1.96 0.94
C ASP A 131 -2.75 1.78 0.71
N ARG A 132 -3.54 1.62 1.78
CA ARG A 132 -5.00 1.50 1.68
C ARG A 132 -5.66 2.74 1.10
N ILE A 133 -5.22 3.92 1.50
CA ILE A 133 -5.71 5.20 0.99
C ILE A 133 -5.39 5.38 -0.50
N GLU A 134 -4.29 4.84 -1.00
CA GLU A 134 -3.96 4.81 -2.43
C GLU A 134 -4.92 3.94 -3.26
N SER A 135 -5.66 3.05 -2.60
CA SER A 135 -6.75 2.29 -3.21
C SER A 135 -8.11 3.01 -3.16
N LEU A 136 -8.15 4.27 -2.70
CA LEU A 136 -9.35 5.09 -2.60
C LEU A 136 -9.30 6.31 -3.53
N GLY A 137 -10.45 6.92 -3.79
CA GLY A 137 -10.58 8.10 -4.65
C GLY A 137 -10.25 7.81 -6.11
N SER A 138 -9.95 8.84 -6.88
CA SER A 138 -9.71 8.75 -8.33
C SER A 138 -8.56 7.83 -8.69
N ILE A 139 -7.46 7.87 -7.92
CA ILE A 139 -6.30 7.01 -8.13
C ILE A 139 -6.68 5.54 -7.88
N GLY A 140 -7.40 5.27 -6.78
CA GLY A 140 -7.89 3.92 -6.48
C GLY A 140 -8.78 3.38 -7.60
N ILE A 141 -9.76 4.15 -8.07
CA ILE A 141 -10.62 3.78 -9.21
C ILE A 141 -9.77 3.40 -10.43
N SER A 142 -8.83 4.26 -10.83
CA SER A 142 -7.95 4.00 -11.97
C SER A 142 -7.14 2.71 -11.80
N ARG A 143 -6.57 2.47 -10.61
CA ARG A 143 -5.82 1.24 -10.30
C ARG A 143 -6.71 -0.01 -10.39
N TYR A 144 -7.95 0.03 -9.89
CA TYR A 144 -8.88 -1.10 -9.99
C TYR A 144 -9.21 -1.45 -11.44
N PHE A 145 -9.45 -0.44 -12.30
CA PHE A 145 -9.69 -0.68 -13.72
C PHE A 145 -8.45 -1.24 -14.42
N THR A 146 -7.28 -0.63 -14.21
CA THR A 146 -6.03 -1.13 -14.80
C THR A 146 -5.79 -2.59 -14.42
N TYR A 147 -5.82 -2.91 -13.13
CA TYR A 147 -5.57 -4.26 -12.64
C TYR A 147 -6.66 -5.25 -13.11
N GLY A 148 -7.92 -4.85 -13.05
CA GLY A 148 -9.05 -5.68 -13.43
C GLY A 148 -9.02 -6.08 -14.90
N ILE A 149 -8.68 -5.14 -15.78
CA ILE A 149 -8.61 -5.38 -17.22
C ILE A 149 -7.36 -6.18 -17.58
N ILE A 150 -6.17 -5.72 -17.13
CA ILE A 150 -4.88 -6.30 -17.56
C ILE A 150 -4.67 -7.68 -16.93
N ASN A 151 -4.90 -7.83 -15.63
CA ASN A 151 -4.50 -9.04 -14.91
C ASN A 151 -5.63 -10.04 -14.68
N ARG A 152 -6.90 -9.64 -14.84
CA ARG A 152 -8.05 -10.52 -14.57
C ARG A 152 -9.00 -10.67 -15.74
N ASN A 153 -8.78 -9.95 -16.81
CA ASN A 153 -9.70 -9.89 -17.95
C ASN A 153 -11.16 -9.66 -17.52
N SER A 154 -11.34 -8.81 -16.50
CA SER A 154 -12.65 -8.54 -15.90
C SER A 154 -13.43 -7.52 -16.73
N ASN A 155 -14.75 -7.70 -16.82
CA ASN A 155 -15.63 -6.67 -17.36
C ASN A 155 -15.86 -5.54 -16.35
N ILE A 156 -16.43 -4.43 -16.82
CA ILE A 156 -16.67 -3.21 -16.02
C ILE A 156 -17.53 -3.51 -14.77
N ASP A 157 -18.63 -4.25 -14.91
CA ASP A 157 -19.52 -4.57 -13.79
C ASP A 157 -18.80 -5.31 -12.66
N THR A 158 -17.94 -6.26 -13.04
CA THR A 158 -17.13 -7.02 -12.08
C THR A 158 -16.13 -6.11 -11.36
N ILE A 159 -15.53 -5.16 -12.09
CA ILE A 159 -14.60 -4.19 -11.51
C ILE A 159 -15.32 -3.28 -10.53
N ILE A 160 -16.50 -2.76 -10.87
CA ILE A 160 -17.32 -1.90 -9.99
C ILE A 160 -17.69 -2.63 -8.69
N LYS A 161 -18.18 -3.87 -8.79
CA LYS A 161 -18.48 -4.70 -7.60
C LYS A 161 -17.25 -4.94 -6.73
N ASN A 162 -16.08 -5.12 -7.35
CA ASN A 162 -14.83 -5.26 -6.62
C ASN A 162 -14.41 -3.95 -5.91
N ILE A 163 -14.59 -2.80 -6.56
CA ILE A 163 -14.33 -1.49 -5.95
C ILE A 163 -15.22 -1.33 -4.71
N GLU A 164 -16.52 -1.54 -4.83
CA GLU A 164 -17.49 -1.42 -3.75
C GLU A 164 -17.13 -2.31 -2.56
N HIS A 165 -16.92 -3.60 -2.82
CA HIS A 165 -16.59 -4.58 -1.78
C HIS A 165 -15.25 -4.28 -1.10
N ARG A 166 -14.18 -4.09 -1.88
CA ARG A 166 -12.83 -3.88 -1.35
C ARG A 166 -12.70 -2.57 -0.59
N THR A 167 -13.28 -1.48 -1.09
CA THR A 167 -13.17 -0.18 -0.42
C THR A 167 -13.94 -0.15 0.90
N THR A 168 -15.06 -0.86 1.01
CA THR A 168 -15.78 -1.03 2.29
C THR A 168 -14.90 -1.73 3.32
N ILE A 169 -14.20 -2.80 2.93
CA ILE A 169 -13.28 -3.51 3.84
C ILE A 169 -12.10 -2.61 4.22
N LEU A 170 -11.49 -1.92 3.25
CA LEU A 170 -10.35 -1.03 3.52
C LEU A 170 -10.69 0.05 4.55
N MET A 171 -11.87 0.67 4.44
CA MET A 171 -12.33 1.69 5.38
C MET A 171 -12.41 1.19 6.83
N GLN A 172 -12.73 -0.09 7.06
CA GLN A 172 -12.78 -0.69 8.38
C GLN A 172 -11.38 -0.92 9.00
N HIS A 173 -10.33 -0.88 8.19
CA HIS A 173 -8.96 -1.20 8.60
C HIS A 173 -8.04 0.01 8.64
N ILE A 174 -8.54 1.22 8.41
CA ILE A 174 -7.76 2.46 8.61
C ILE A 174 -7.64 2.72 10.11
N LYS A 175 -6.40 2.97 10.59
CA LYS A 175 -6.09 3.00 12.02
C LYS A 175 -5.74 4.38 12.55
N THR A 176 -4.90 5.13 11.83
CA THR A 176 -4.41 6.44 12.27
C THR A 176 -5.48 7.52 12.13
N GLU A 177 -5.45 8.53 12.98
CA GLU A 177 -6.45 9.61 12.93
C GLU A 177 -6.36 10.43 11.63
N MET A 178 -5.15 10.72 11.16
CA MET A 178 -4.96 11.37 9.86
C MET A 178 -5.41 10.47 8.70
N GLY A 179 -5.11 9.18 8.77
CA GLY A 179 -5.56 8.19 7.79
C GLY A 179 -7.08 8.15 7.68
N LYS A 180 -7.79 8.10 8.81
CA LYS A 180 -9.27 8.15 8.86
C LYS A 180 -9.83 9.40 8.18
N LYS A 181 -9.25 10.57 8.48
CA LYS A 181 -9.68 11.83 7.87
C LYS A 181 -9.50 11.83 6.36
N ILE A 182 -8.33 11.45 5.86
CA ILE A 182 -8.03 11.45 4.43
C ILE A 182 -8.86 10.39 3.69
N SER A 183 -9.00 9.20 4.27
CA SER A 183 -9.76 8.10 3.66
C SER A 183 -11.23 8.44 3.49
N GLN A 184 -11.85 9.13 4.44
CA GLN A 184 -13.25 9.55 4.34
C GLN A 184 -13.51 10.44 3.12
N ASP A 185 -12.65 11.42 2.85
CA ASP A 185 -12.81 12.30 1.70
C ASP A 185 -12.62 11.56 0.37
N LYS A 186 -11.64 10.65 0.31
CA LYS A 186 -11.44 9.80 -0.87
C LYS A 186 -12.57 8.78 -1.06
N TYR A 187 -13.12 8.23 0.00
CA TYR A 187 -14.24 7.29 -0.06
C TYR A 187 -15.54 7.94 -0.56
N LYS A 188 -15.77 9.24 -0.28
CA LYS A 188 -16.90 9.98 -0.88
C LYS A 188 -16.82 9.97 -2.41
N ILE A 189 -15.63 10.12 -2.99
CA ILE A 189 -15.42 10.05 -4.45
C ILE A 189 -15.80 8.66 -4.98
N ILE A 190 -15.39 7.59 -4.28
CA ILE A 190 -15.77 6.22 -4.65
C ILE A 190 -17.29 6.05 -4.65
N LYS A 191 -17.97 6.52 -3.59
CA LYS A 191 -19.43 6.41 -3.48
C LYS A 191 -20.14 7.13 -4.61
N MET A 192 -19.74 8.37 -4.88
CA MET A 192 -20.31 9.16 -5.98
C MET A 192 -20.11 8.47 -7.33
N PHE A 193 -18.93 7.92 -7.58
CA PHE A 193 -18.63 7.20 -8.81
C PHE A 193 -19.49 5.93 -8.97
N ILE A 194 -19.65 5.14 -7.91
CA ILE A 194 -20.49 3.92 -7.91
C ILE A 194 -21.97 4.27 -8.11
N GLU A 195 -22.46 5.30 -7.43
CA GLU A 195 -23.83 5.78 -7.53
C GLU A 195 -24.17 6.28 -8.94
N ASP A 196 -23.28 7.08 -9.53
CA ASP A 196 -23.41 7.56 -10.90
C ASP A 196 -23.44 6.38 -11.89
N TYR A 197 -22.56 5.41 -11.73
CA TYR A 197 -22.52 4.21 -12.57
C TYR A 197 -23.85 3.45 -12.54
N TYR A 198 -24.36 3.10 -11.35
CA TYR A 198 -25.61 2.33 -11.25
C TYR A 198 -26.83 3.13 -11.71
N THR A 199 -26.88 4.43 -11.44
CA THR A 199 -27.95 5.30 -11.93
C THR A 199 -27.97 5.33 -13.47
N THR A 200 -26.81 5.44 -14.08
CA THR A 200 -26.67 5.44 -15.53
C THR A 200 -27.13 4.12 -16.14
N ILE A 201 -26.67 2.98 -15.62
CA ILE A 201 -27.08 1.65 -16.11
C ILE A 201 -28.59 1.43 -15.94
N HIS A 202 -29.16 1.82 -14.77
CA HIS A 202 -30.61 1.67 -14.52
C HIS A 202 -31.44 2.49 -15.51
N ASN A 203 -31.04 3.69 -15.84
CA ASN A 203 -31.73 4.53 -16.82
C ASN A 203 -31.72 3.93 -18.21
N TYR A 204 -30.63 3.26 -18.63
CA TYR A 204 -30.58 2.58 -19.94
C TYR A 204 -31.46 1.35 -20.05
N HIS A 205 -31.81 0.69 -18.95
CA HIS A 205 -32.69 -0.48 -18.96
C HIS A 205 -34.18 -0.12 -18.95
N ASN A 206 -34.52 1.15 -18.78
CA ASN A 206 -35.90 1.63 -18.76
C ASN A 206 -36.33 2.33 -20.06
N TYR A 207 -35.50 2.29 -21.11
CA TYR A 207 -35.80 2.70 -22.47
C TYR A 207 -35.78 1.47 -23.40
#